data_ca848ed2e59d13c5d95d6399a0aec7fa
#
_entry.id   ca848ed2e59d13c5d95d6399a0aec7fa
#
_cell.length_a   1.000
_cell.length_b   1.000
_cell.length_c   1.000
_cell.angle_alpha   90.00
_cell.angle_beta   90.00
_cell.angle_gamma   90.00
#
_symmetry.space_group_name_H-M   'P 1'
#
loop_
_entity.id
_entity.type
_entity.pdbx_description
1 polymer ?
#
loop_
_entity_poly.entity_id
_entity_poly.type
_entity_poly.pdbx_seq_one_letter_code
_entity_poly.pdbx_strand_id
1 'polypeptide(L)'
;MDKKVDAGAPVNLGQVEIRIAHTAADSALIADLFDKVWDVKSMVSPEIMTASLHNGGYGSVIYIANTTSGNIFRPVGAAFALVGRALPGCTGPNLHSHATGVLPEFVGKGIGELIKRHQWHWAKENGFDTITWTFDPLVRRNAHFNLVKLGARVLGYYQNFYGELDDGINAGEQSDRVLVRWDVAGIDVPLGKSFVEPTPKSIVIETPVDIEQLRKTDRVQSDGWRTRQRAEFESAQLSGLQVVGLTNDFSYLLDIRDETNETHEAL
;
A
#
# COMPACT_ATOMS: atom_id res chain seq x y z
N MET A 1 -12.63 -31.52 6.13
CA MET A 1 -13.85 -30.78 5.70
C MET A 1 -13.42 -29.38 5.32
N ASP A 2 -13.10 -29.22 4.04
CA ASP A 2 -12.60 -27.96 3.51
C ASP A 2 -13.73 -26.93 3.48
N LYS A 3 -13.65 -25.92 4.31
CA LYS A 3 -14.49 -24.73 4.14
C LYS A 3 -13.90 -23.92 2.97
N LYS A 4 -14.48 -24.10 1.78
CA LYS A 4 -14.34 -23.13 0.67
C LYS A 4 -14.73 -21.76 1.23
N VAL A 5 -13.77 -20.83 1.22
CA VAL A 5 -14.07 -19.40 1.34
C VAL A 5 -14.85 -19.03 0.09
N ASP A 6 -16.13 -18.78 0.28
CA ASP A 6 -17.06 -18.34 -0.76
C ASP A 6 -16.51 -17.01 -1.33
N ALA A 7 -15.99 -17.04 -2.54
CA ALA A 7 -15.65 -15.84 -3.29
C ALA A 7 -16.99 -15.18 -3.64
N GLY A 8 -17.42 -14.26 -2.77
CA GLY A 8 -18.67 -13.54 -2.92
C GLY A 8 -18.87 -13.06 -4.36
N ALA A 9 -20.08 -13.22 -4.87
CA ALA A 9 -20.48 -12.79 -6.19
C ALA A 9 -19.99 -11.37 -6.50
N PRO A 10 -19.58 -11.05 -7.74
CA PRO A 10 -19.11 -9.73 -8.10
C PRO A 10 -20.18 -8.71 -7.72
N VAL A 11 -19.89 -7.91 -6.70
CA VAL A 11 -20.78 -6.82 -6.30
C VAL A 11 -20.77 -5.85 -7.46
N ASN A 12 -21.91 -5.66 -8.10
CA ASN A 12 -22.10 -4.59 -9.06
C ASN A 12 -21.91 -3.27 -8.29
N LEU A 13 -20.71 -2.67 -8.39
CA LEU A 13 -20.33 -1.48 -7.64
C LEU A 13 -21.12 -0.22 -8.06
N GLY A 14 -22.12 -0.35 -8.96
CA GLY A 14 -22.83 0.79 -9.46
C GLY A 14 -21.88 1.85 -10.08
N GLN A 15 -22.28 3.09 -10.06
CA GLN A 15 -21.45 4.20 -10.51
C GLN A 15 -20.43 4.54 -9.40
N VAL A 16 -19.14 4.47 -9.74
CA VAL A 16 -18.01 4.84 -8.86
C VAL A 16 -17.51 6.22 -9.27
N GLU A 17 -17.29 7.10 -8.31
CA GLU A 17 -16.73 8.43 -8.51
C GLU A 17 -15.57 8.69 -7.55
N ILE A 18 -14.45 9.22 -8.05
CA ILE A 18 -13.33 9.68 -7.21
C ILE A 18 -13.28 11.20 -7.31
N ARG A 19 -13.34 11.87 -6.15
CA ARG A 19 -13.26 13.33 -6.05
C ARG A 19 -11.95 13.72 -5.38
N ILE A 20 -11.25 14.69 -5.98
CA ILE A 20 -10.06 15.31 -5.39
C ILE A 20 -10.49 16.23 -4.24
N ALA A 21 -9.77 16.17 -3.15
CA ALA A 21 -9.99 17.02 -1.98
C ALA A 21 -9.28 18.37 -2.16
N HIS A 22 -9.99 19.46 -1.88
CA HIS A 22 -9.48 20.83 -2.01
C HIS A 22 -9.76 21.70 -0.79
N THR A 23 -10.67 21.28 0.09
CA THR A 23 -11.17 22.08 1.19
C THR A 23 -10.87 21.47 2.55
N ALA A 24 -10.95 22.28 3.60
CA ALA A 24 -10.88 21.79 4.97
C ALA A 24 -11.98 20.76 5.30
N ALA A 25 -13.16 20.89 4.69
CA ALA A 25 -14.25 19.94 4.84
C ALA A 25 -13.91 18.58 4.19
N ASP A 26 -13.23 18.57 3.04
CA ASP A 26 -12.74 17.35 2.42
C ASP A 26 -11.66 16.68 3.29
N SER A 27 -10.74 17.46 3.86
CA SER A 27 -9.71 16.95 4.79
C SER A 27 -10.34 16.32 6.02
N ALA A 28 -11.37 16.94 6.60
CA ALA A 28 -12.11 16.38 7.73
C ALA A 28 -12.83 15.08 7.37
N LEU A 29 -13.42 14.98 6.16
CA LEU A 29 -14.05 13.76 5.67
C LEU A 29 -13.03 12.63 5.46
N ILE A 30 -11.85 12.93 4.90
CA ILE A 30 -10.77 11.95 4.74
C ILE A 30 -10.31 11.44 6.12
N ALA A 31 -10.11 12.33 7.10
CA ALA A 31 -9.74 11.95 8.45
C ALA A 31 -10.78 11.02 9.10
N ASP A 32 -12.06 11.37 9.01
CA ASP A 32 -13.18 10.55 9.55
C ASP A 32 -13.25 9.17 8.87
N LEU A 33 -12.97 9.08 7.57
CA LEU A 33 -12.87 7.80 6.87
C LEU A 33 -11.68 6.96 7.36
N PHE A 34 -10.52 7.60 7.56
CA PHE A 34 -9.35 6.90 8.06
C PHE A 34 -9.54 6.42 9.49
N ASP A 35 -10.13 7.22 10.37
CA ASP A 35 -10.47 6.82 11.73
C ASP A 35 -11.37 5.57 11.74
N LYS A 36 -12.33 5.50 10.83
CA LYS A 36 -13.21 4.32 10.68
C LYS A 36 -12.50 3.09 10.07
N VAL A 37 -11.54 3.30 9.17
CA VAL A 37 -10.80 2.21 8.53
C VAL A 37 -9.83 1.55 9.49
N TRP A 38 -9.14 2.34 10.33
CA TRP A 38 -8.13 1.85 11.27
C TRP A 38 -8.60 1.72 12.70
N ASP A 39 -9.86 2.06 12.99
CA ASP A 39 -10.46 2.04 14.34
C ASP A 39 -9.62 2.83 15.36
N VAL A 40 -9.20 4.03 14.97
CA VAL A 40 -8.43 4.98 15.79
C VAL A 40 -9.03 6.37 15.70
N LYS A 41 -8.60 7.26 16.59
CA LYS A 41 -8.94 8.69 16.52
C LYS A 41 -7.73 9.51 16.07
N SER A 42 -7.98 10.40 15.11
CA SER A 42 -6.98 11.36 14.64
C SER A 42 -5.72 10.70 14.06
N MET A 43 -5.91 9.67 13.23
CA MET A 43 -4.80 9.03 12.51
C MET A 43 -3.97 10.05 11.72
N VAL A 44 -4.64 11.01 11.06
CA VAL A 44 -4.00 12.17 10.42
C VAL A 44 -4.82 13.42 10.72
N SER A 45 -4.16 14.47 11.22
CA SER A 45 -4.83 15.76 11.51
C SER A 45 -5.40 16.39 10.23
N PRO A 46 -6.70 16.79 10.21
CA PRO A 46 -7.28 17.52 9.08
C PRO A 46 -6.54 18.81 8.72
N GLU A 47 -5.96 19.49 9.71
CA GLU A 47 -5.20 20.72 9.50
C GLU A 47 -3.90 20.44 8.74
N ILE A 48 -3.18 19.36 9.09
CA ILE A 48 -1.97 18.92 8.38
C ILE A 48 -2.32 18.47 6.96
N MET A 49 -3.44 17.75 6.78
CA MET A 49 -3.93 17.40 5.44
C MET A 49 -4.20 18.66 4.62
N THR A 50 -4.96 19.61 5.15
CA THR A 50 -5.30 20.86 4.47
C THR A 50 -4.03 21.62 4.07
N ALA A 51 -3.06 21.75 4.97
CA ALA A 51 -1.79 22.39 4.68
C ALA A 51 -1.02 21.66 3.57
N SER A 52 -0.99 20.32 3.60
CA SER A 52 -0.35 19.51 2.57
C SER A 52 -1.01 19.67 1.20
N LEU A 53 -2.36 19.63 1.14
CA LEU A 53 -3.10 19.82 -0.11
C LEU A 53 -2.82 21.19 -0.74
N HIS A 54 -2.75 22.25 0.06
CA HIS A 54 -2.36 23.59 -0.41
C HIS A 54 -0.91 23.67 -0.93
N ASN A 55 -0.05 22.75 -0.49
CA ASN A 55 1.34 22.66 -0.94
C ASN A 55 1.57 21.57 -2.01
N GLY A 56 0.54 21.20 -2.76
CA GLY A 56 0.65 20.26 -3.87
C GLY A 56 0.53 18.79 -3.49
N GLY A 57 0.12 18.49 -2.25
CA GLY A 57 -0.20 17.14 -1.83
C GLY A 57 -1.48 16.61 -2.50
N TYR A 58 -1.70 15.31 -2.40
CA TYR A 58 -2.87 14.63 -2.96
C TYR A 58 -3.83 14.21 -1.86
N GLY A 59 -5.10 14.48 -2.07
CA GLY A 59 -6.20 13.94 -1.27
C GLY A 59 -7.35 13.53 -2.17
N SER A 60 -7.96 12.38 -1.91
CA SER A 60 -9.16 11.96 -2.65
C SER A 60 -10.12 11.16 -1.79
N VAL A 61 -11.40 11.24 -2.15
CA VAL A 61 -12.48 10.42 -1.59
C VAL A 61 -13.14 9.66 -2.72
N ILE A 62 -13.33 8.35 -2.54
CA ILE A 62 -14.08 7.51 -3.47
C ILE A 62 -15.50 7.31 -2.96
N TYR A 63 -16.44 7.47 -3.87
CA TYR A 63 -17.87 7.36 -3.64
C TYR A 63 -18.48 6.25 -4.48
N ILE A 64 -19.48 5.58 -3.94
CA ILE A 64 -20.31 4.63 -4.67
C ILE A 64 -21.76 5.12 -4.67
N ALA A 65 -22.39 5.11 -5.83
CA ALA A 65 -23.81 5.44 -5.94
C ALA A 65 -24.68 4.33 -5.34
N ASN A 66 -25.62 4.71 -4.48
CA ASN A 66 -26.66 3.80 -4.04
C ASN A 66 -27.80 3.85 -5.07
N THR A 67 -27.89 2.83 -5.93
CA THR A 67 -28.88 2.73 -7.00
C THR A 67 -30.33 2.56 -6.48
N THR A 68 -30.48 2.09 -5.23
CA THR A 68 -31.81 1.89 -4.61
C THR A 68 -32.44 3.17 -4.05
N SER A 69 -31.66 4.22 -3.82
CA SER A 69 -32.10 5.46 -3.17
C SER A 69 -31.91 6.70 -4.03
N GLY A 70 -31.89 6.58 -5.36
CA GLY A 70 -31.85 7.73 -6.27
C GLY A 70 -30.49 8.47 -6.26
N ASN A 71 -29.42 7.87 -6.76
CA ASN A 71 -28.10 8.49 -6.98
C ASN A 71 -27.46 9.20 -5.78
N ILE A 72 -27.72 8.72 -4.55
CA ILE A 72 -27.02 9.19 -3.37
C ILE A 72 -25.62 8.55 -3.35
N PHE A 73 -24.58 9.36 -3.47
CA PHE A 73 -23.20 8.93 -3.38
C PHE A 73 -22.76 8.80 -1.92
N ARG A 74 -22.33 7.60 -1.54
CA ARG A 74 -21.76 7.31 -0.21
C ARG A 74 -20.24 7.26 -0.30
N PRO A 75 -19.49 7.98 0.57
CA PRO A 75 -18.04 7.85 0.65
C PRO A 75 -17.68 6.47 1.25
N VAL A 76 -16.76 5.74 0.61
CA VAL A 76 -16.41 4.37 0.96
C VAL A 76 -14.91 4.14 1.15
N GLY A 77 -14.10 5.13 0.83
CA GLY A 77 -12.66 5.08 1.00
C GLY A 77 -12.01 6.41 0.69
N ALA A 78 -10.75 6.54 1.03
CA ALA A 78 -9.97 7.75 0.83
C ALA A 78 -8.49 7.46 0.63
N ALA A 79 -7.75 8.42 0.07
CA ALA A 79 -6.29 8.43 0.06
C ALA A 79 -5.77 9.83 0.37
N PHE A 80 -4.59 9.86 0.98
CA PHE A 80 -3.84 11.07 1.28
C PHE A 80 -2.35 10.86 1.01
N ALA A 81 -1.70 11.85 0.40
CA ALA A 81 -0.28 11.82 0.10
C ALA A 81 0.37 13.19 0.28
N LEU A 82 1.64 13.15 0.63
CA LEU A 82 2.52 14.29 0.91
C LEU A 82 3.51 14.49 -0.24
N VAL A 83 3.87 15.73 -0.52
CA VAL A 83 4.98 16.05 -1.42
C VAL A 83 6.30 15.72 -0.73
N GLY A 84 7.11 14.89 -1.37
CA GLY A 84 8.45 14.53 -0.94
C GLY A 84 9.53 15.06 -1.89
N ARG A 85 10.78 15.00 -1.45
CA ARG A 85 11.93 15.32 -2.30
C ARG A 85 12.07 14.30 -3.41
N ALA A 86 12.68 14.71 -4.53
CA ALA A 86 13.08 13.81 -5.59
C ALA A 86 13.91 12.65 -5.03
N LEU A 87 13.66 11.43 -5.51
CA LEU A 87 14.48 10.26 -5.19
C LEU A 87 15.80 10.29 -5.97
N PRO A 88 16.84 9.57 -5.52
CA PRO A 88 18.07 9.42 -6.28
C PRO A 88 17.79 8.98 -7.72
N GLY A 89 18.40 9.66 -8.69
CA GLY A 89 18.20 9.42 -10.12
C GLY A 89 16.93 10.05 -10.72
N CYS A 90 16.10 10.74 -9.92
CA CYS A 90 14.92 11.47 -10.39
C CYS A 90 15.17 12.98 -10.32
N THR A 91 14.52 13.74 -11.22
CA THR A 91 14.59 15.21 -11.28
C THR A 91 13.35 15.86 -10.68
N GLY A 92 12.19 15.24 -10.86
CA GLY A 92 10.92 15.69 -10.31
C GLY A 92 10.65 15.16 -8.89
N PRO A 93 9.65 15.76 -8.21
CA PRO A 93 9.31 15.41 -6.83
C PRO A 93 8.78 13.97 -6.71
N ASN A 94 8.83 13.45 -5.48
CA ASN A 94 8.18 12.21 -5.08
C ASN A 94 6.86 12.52 -4.39
N LEU A 95 5.80 11.76 -4.68
CA LEU A 95 4.55 11.77 -3.94
C LEU A 95 4.59 10.64 -2.91
N HIS A 96 4.67 10.95 -1.60
CA HIS A 96 4.60 9.93 -0.57
C HIS A 96 3.14 9.64 -0.20
N SER A 97 2.59 8.53 -0.70
CA SER A 97 1.24 8.06 -0.39
C SER A 97 1.18 7.57 1.06
N HIS A 98 0.78 8.47 1.96
CA HIS A 98 0.83 8.23 3.40
C HIS A 98 -0.22 7.21 3.84
N ALA A 99 -1.45 7.37 3.37
CA ALA A 99 -2.55 6.47 3.71
C ALA A 99 -3.50 6.27 2.52
N THR A 100 -3.97 5.05 2.35
CA THR A 100 -5.05 4.67 1.44
C THR A 100 -5.91 3.64 2.13
N GLY A 101 -7.16 3.96 2.38
CA GLY A 101 -8.07 3.11 3.13
C GLY A 101 -9.43 2.96 2.47
N VAL A 102 -10.05 1.81 2.67
CA VAL A 102 -11.38 1.46 2.19
C VAL A 102 -12.16 0.89 3.37
N LEU A 103 -13.39 1.32 3.56
CA LEU A 103 -14.24 0.83 4.65
C LEU A 103 -14.34 -0.71 4.61
N PRO A 104 -14.37 -1.40 5.78
CA PRO A 104 -14.28 -2.86 5.87
C PRO A 104 -15.26 -3.62 4.97
N GLU A 105 -16.51 -3.16 4.85
CA GLU A 105 -17.54 -3.78 4.03
C GLU A 105 -17.30 -3.67 2.52
N PHE A 106 -16.32 -2.86 2.10
CA PHE A 106 -15.92 -2.66 0.70
C PHE A 106 -14.53 -3.22 0.37
N VAL A 107 -13.85 -3.82 1.34
CA VAL A 107 -12.54 -4.47 1.09
C VAL A 107 -12.72 -5.68 0.15
N GLY A 108 -11.73 -5.95 -0.69
CA GLY A 108 -11.76 -7.05 -1.66
C GLY A 108 -12.53 -6.78 -2.96
N LYS A 109 -13.15 -5.60 -3.11
CA LYS A 109 -13.97 -5.24 -4.28
C LYS A 109 -13.23 -4.41 -5.34
N GLY A 110 -11.89 -4.36 -5.31
CA GLY A 110 -11.07 -3.61 -6.28
C GLY A 110 -10.95 -2.11 -6.02
N ILE A 111 -11.66 -1.56 -5.02
CA ILE A 111 -11.71 -0.11 -4.75
C ILE A 111 -10.33 0.46 -4.42
N GLY A 112 -9.52 -0.24 -3.62
CA GLY A 112 -8.16 0.19 -3.30
C GLY A 112 -7.28 0.33 -4.54
N GLU A 113 -7.42 -0.56 -5.52
CA GLU A 113 -6.71 -0.48 -6.80
C GLU A 113 -7.17 0.73 -7.62
N LEU A 114 -8.48 1.00 -7.69
CA LEU A 114 -9.01 2.18 -8.38
C LEU A 114 -8.44 3.47 -7.80
N ILE A 115 -8.41 3.61 -6.47
CA ILE A 115 -7.83 4.79 -5.79
C ILE A 115 -6.33 4.92 -6.13
N LYS A 116 -5.56 3.82 -6.08
CA LYS A 116 -4.11 3.86 -6.35
C LYS A 116 -3.82 4.21 -7.81
N ARG A 117 -4.56 3.66 -8.75
CA ARG A 117 -4.42 4.01 -10.18
C ARG A 117 -4.81 5.45 -10.45
N HIS A 118 -5.89 5.97 -9.83
CA HIS A 118 -6.25 7.37 -9.91
C HIS A 118 -5.13 8.27 -9.34
N GLN A 119 -4.54 7.90 -8.20
CA GLN A 119 -3.39 8.61 -7.62
C GLN A 119 -2.19 8.64 -8.57
N TRP A 120 -1.93 7.54 -9.31
CA TRP A 120 -0.85 7.49 -10.29
C TRP A 120 -1.08 8.45 -11.46
N HIS A 121 -2.29 8.47 -12.05
CA HIS A 121 -2.63 9.39 -13.12
C HIS A 121 -2.55 10.85 -12.68
N TRP A 122 -3.09 11.14 -11.49
CA TRP A 122 -2.99 12.48 -10.91
C TRP A 122 -1.53 12.89 -10.69
N ALA A 123 -0.69 12.02 -10.17
CA ALA A 123 0.74 12.30 -9.97
C ALA A 123 1.45 12.60 -11.31
N LYS A 124 1.14 11.86 -12.37
CA LYS A 124 1.67 12.10 -13.72
C LYS A 124 1.26 13.48 -14.26
N GLU A 125 0.00 13.85 -14.12
CA GLU A 125 -0.54 15.13 -14.55
C GLU A 125 0.01 16.32 -13.75
N ASN A 126 0.45 16.08 -12.52
CA ASN A 126 1.00 17.10 -11.62
C ASN A 126 2.54 17.09 -11.53
N GLY A 127 3.23 16.40 -12.45
CA GLY A 127 4.67 16.48 -12.61
C GLY A 127 5.50 15.74 -11.56
N PHE A 128 4.95 14.71 -10.92
CA PHE A 128 5.70 13.83 -10.04
C PHE A 128 6.45 12.77 -10.84
N ASP A 129 7.69 12.48 -10.46
CA ASP A 129 8.47 11.40 -11.07
C ASP A 129 8.15 10.04 -10.47
N THR A 130 7.80 10.03 -9.18
CA THR A 130 7.62 8.77 -8.42
C THR A 130 6.51 8.89 -7.40
N ILE A 131 5.92 7.74 -7.05
CA ILE A 131 5.08 7.57 -5.86
C ILE A 131 5.73 6.55 -4.94
N THR A 132 5.86 6.86 -3.65
CA THR A 132 6.35 5.93 -2.63
C THR A 132 5.29 5.70 -1.55
N TRP A 133 5.32 4.55 -0.91
CA TRP A 133 4.54 4.26 0.30
C TRP A 133 5.14 3.10 1.05
N THR A 134 4.66 2.89 2.26
CA THR A 134 5.07 1.77 3.10
C THR A 134 3.92 0.83 3.39
N PHE A 135 4.23 -0.43 3.64
CA PHE A 135 3.27 -1.42 4.14
C PHE A 135 3.94 -2.40 5.11
N ASP A 136 3.16 -3.03 5.95
CA ASP A 136 3.64 -4.07 6.86
C ASP A 136 3.94 -5.36 6.08
N PRO A 137 5.21 -5.82 6.06
CA PRO A 137 5.61 -6.99 5.29
C PRO A 137 5.00 -8.32 5.78
N LEU A 138 4.52 -8.38 7.01
CA LEU A 138 3.84 -9.58 7.53
C LEU A 138 2.41 -9.73 7.00
N VAL A 139 1.80 -8.65 6.50
CA VAL A 139 0.44 -8.68 5.95
C VAL A 139 0.49 -9.16 4.51
N ARG A 140 0.33 -10.47 4.32
CA ARG A 140 0.41 -11.18 3.03
C ARG A 140 -0.44 -10.54 1.93
N ARG A 141 -1.69 -10.14 2.23
CA ARG A 141 -2.56 -9.47 1.25
C ARG A 141 -2.01 -8.11 0.79
N ASN A 142 -1.29 -7.37 1.66
CA ASN A 142 -0.67 -6.11 1.29
C ASN A 142 0.55 -6.34 0.39
N ALA A 143 1.37 -7.34 0.69
CA ALA A 143 2.49 -7.72 -0.16
C ALA A 143 1.99 -8.09 -1.58
N HIS A 144 0.99 -8.95 -1.69
CA HIS A 144 0.37 -9.30 -2.97
C HIS A 144 -0.20 -8.09 -3.70
N PHE A 145 -0.96 -7.25 -2.99
CA PHE A 145 -1.56 -6.05 -3.58
C PHE A 145 -0.50 -5.11 -4.14
N ASN A 146 0.54 -4.81 -3.35
CA ASN A 146 1.55 -3.84 -3.74
C ASN A 146 2.53 -4.38 -4.80
N LEU A 147 3.02 -5.59 -4.64
CA LEU A 147 4.08 -6.13 -5.50
C LEU A 147 3.54 -6.84 -6.75
N VAL A 148 2.41 -7.53 -6.63
CA VAL A 148 1.83 -8.27 -7.75
C VAL A 148 0.76 -7.44 -8.47
N LYS A 149 -0.30 -7.01 -7.79
CA LYS A 149 -1.38 -6.27 -8.47
C LYS A 149 -0.97 -4.89 -8.95
N LEU A 150 -0.27 -4.12 -8.13
CA LEU A 150 0.19 -2.78 -8.49
C LEU A 150 1.54 -2.79 -9.21
N GLY A 151 2.33 -3.85 -9.13
CA GLY A 151 3.63 -3.96 -9.76
C GLY A 151 4.70 -3.05 -9.16
N ALA A 152 4.52 -2.58 -7.92
CA ALA A 152 5.49 -1.71 -7.25
C ALA A 152 6.83 -2.41 -7.03
N ARG A 153 7.92 -1.62 -6.95
CA ARG A 153 9.27 -2.09 -6.63
C ARG A 153 9.59 -1.84 -5.16
N VAL A 154 10.25 -2.80 -4.50
CA VAL A 154 10.77 -2.58 -3.15
C VAL A 154 12.04 -1.74 -3.20
N LEU A 155 12.10 -0.70 -2.37
CA LEU A 155 13.28 0.12 -2.14
C LEU A 155 14.09 -0.33 -0.91
N GLY A 156 13.42 -0.85 0.12
CA GLY A 156 14.09 -1.32 1.31
C GLY A 156 13.11 -1.74 2.42
N TYR A 157 13.68 -2.37 3.43
CA TYR A 157 13.01 -2.74 4.67
C TYR A 157 13.49 -1.82 5.79
N TYR A 158 12.57 -1.36 6.63
CA TYR A 158 12.84 -0.42 7.71
C TYR A 158 12.21 -0.93 9.00
N GLN A 159 13.05 -1.08 10.03
CA GLN A 159 12.58 -1.44 11.36
C GLN A 159 11.87 -0.27 12.02
N ASN A 160 10.80 -0.58 12.73
CA ASN A 160 10.09 0.34 13.62
C ASN A 160 9.90 1.74 13.02
N PHE A 161 9.50 1.81 11.75
CA PHE A 161 9.47 3.00 10.91
C PHE A 161 8.66 4.15 11.50
N TYR A 162 7.53 3.84 12.15
CA TYR A 162 6.65 4.82 12.81
C TYR A 162 6.72 4.77 14.34
N GLY A 163 7.64 3.99 14.92
CA GLY A 163 7.63 3.69 16.34
C GLY A 163 6.59 2.60 16.69
N GLU A 164 6.22 2.52 17.95
CA GLU A 164 5.13 1.66 18.40
C GLU A 164 3.79 2.28 17.98
N LEU A 165 2.96 1.53 17.28
CA LEU A 165 1.65 1.97 16.85
C LEU A 165 0.58 1.49 17.84
N ASP A 166 -0.11 2.44 18.45
CA ASP A 166 -1.24 2.17 19.34
C ASP A 166 -2.56 2.36 18.56
N ASP A 167 -2.75 1.52 17.54
CA ASP A 167 -3.98 1.48 16.73
C ASP A 167 -4.69 0.12 16.86
N GLY A 168 -5.96 0.07 16.49
CA GLY A 168 -6.80 -1.12 16.59
C GLY A 168 -6.33 -2.32 15.74
N ILE A 169 -5.39 -2.11 14.81
CA ILE A 169 -4.85 -3.14 13.91
C ILE A 169 -3.49 -3.65 14.40
N ASN A 170 -2.62 -2.75 14.87
CA ASN A 170 -1.23 -3.08 15.22
C ASN A 170 -1.04 -3.36 16.73
N ALA A 171 -1.97 -2.97 17.60
CA ALA A 171 -2.04 -3.33 19.01
C ALA A 171 -0.72 -3.22 19.80
N GLY A 172 0.03 -2.12 19.63
CA GLY A 172 1.32 -1.88 20.30
C GLY A 172 2.49 -2.67 19.72
N GLU A 173 2.39 -3.20 18.49
CA GLU A 173 3.52 -3.80 17.79
C GLU A 173 4.46 -2.74 17.21
N GLN A 174 5.72 -3.14 17.08
CA GLN A 174 6.71 -2.37 16.34
C GLN A 174 6.32 -2.29 14.86
N SER A 175 6.47 -1.10 14.28
CA SER A 175 5.99 -0.78 12.94
C SER A 175 7.03 -1.02 11.85
N ASP A 176 7.51 -2.26 11.69
CA ASP A 176 8.40 -2.56 10.56
C ASP A 176 7.66 -2.37 9.24
N ARG A 177 8.34 -1.78 8.27
CA ARG A 177 7.76 -1.45 6.95
C ARG A 177 8.68 -1.82 5.81
N VAL A 178 8.07 -2.30 4.74
CA VAL A 178 8.68 -2.30 3.41
C VAL A 178 8.29 -1.00 2.72
N LEU A 179 9.29 -0.24 2.25
CA LEU A 179 9.11 0.93 1.40
C LEU A 179 9.10 0.48 -0.06
N VAL A 180 8.09 0.91 -0.79
CA VAL A 180 7.97 0.63 -2.23
C VAL A 180 7.89 1.91 -3.04
N ARG A 181 8.20 1.77 -4.33
CA ARG A 181 8.19 2.83 -5.33
C ARG A 181 7.37 2.42 -6.54
N TRP A 182 6.63 3.37 -7.06
CA TRP A 182 6.05 3.39 -8.39
C TRP A 182 6.71 4.48 -9.21
N ASP A 183 7.17 4.14 -10.39
CA ASP A 183 7.64 5.13 -11.36
C ASP A 183 6.44 5.76 -12.07
N VAL A 184 6.54 7.05 -12.39
CA VAL A 184 5.46 7.84 -13.00
C VAL A 184 5.97 8.57 -14.24
N ALA A 185 7.13 9.22 -14.15
CA ALA A 185 7.67 9.97 -15.27
C ALA A 185 8.11 9.03 -16.40
N GLY A 186 7.74 9.41 -17.63
CA GLY A 186 8.22 8.72 -18.83
C GLY A 186 7.63 7.34 -19.11
N ILE A 187 6.73 6.84 -18.26
CA ILE A 187 6.12 5.52 -18.42
C ILE A 187 4.59 5.56 -18.41
N ASP A 188 3.97 4.47 -18.80
CA ASP A 188 2.55 4.22 -18.59
C ASP A 188 2.29 3.63 -17.20
N VAL A 189 1.02 3.64 -16.77
CA VAL A 189 0.65 3.06 -15.48
C VAL A 189 1.10 1.60 -15.41
N PRO A 190 1.90 1.22 -14.38
CA PRO A 190 2.43 -0.12 -14.29
C PRO A 190 1.30 -1.16 -14.26
N LEU A 191 1.45 -2.19 -15.09
CA LEU A 191 0.63 -3.38 -15.00
C LEU A 191 1.06 -4.24 -13.81
N GLY A 192 0.18 -5.10 -13.34
CA GLY A 192 0.54 -6.10 -12.35
C GLY A 192 1.68 -7.01 -12.83
N LYS A 193 2.38 -7.61 -11.89
CA LYS A 193 3.46 -8.57 -12.13
C LYS A 193 2.99 -9.99 -11.83
N SER A 194 3.62 -10.97 -12.45
CA SER A 194 3.44 -12.37 -12.10
C SER A 194 4.20 -12.73 -10.81
N PHE A 195 3.81 -13.83 -10.19
CA PHE A 195 4.64 -14.48 -9.19
C PHE A 195 5.97 -14.92 -9.81
N VAL A 196 7.01 -14.98 -8.99
CA VAL A 196 8.38 -15.33 -9.43
C VAL A 196 8.76 -16.68 -8.84
N GLU A 197 9.36 -17.54 -9.67
CA GLU A 197 9.86 -18.84 -9.22
C GLU A 197 11.26 -18.69 -8.61
N PRO A 198 11.53 -19.34 -7.47
CA PRO A 198 12.85 -19.31 -6.84
C PRO A 198 13.91 -19.97 -7.72
N THR A 199 15.10 -19.40 -7.75
CA THR A 199 16.32 -20.00 -8.31
C THR A 199 17.18 -20.62 -7.19
N PRO A 200 18.18 -21.45 -7.49
CA PRO A 200 19.09 -21.97 -6.46
C PRO A 200 19.89 -20.91 -5.69
N LYS A 201 19.91 -19.67 -6.19
CA LYS A 201 20.63 -18.52 -5.56
C LYS A 201 19.69 -17.60 -4.79
N SER A 202 18.39 -17.71 -5.00
CA SER A 202 17.39 -16.85 -4.37
C SER A 202 17.24 -17.18 -2.89
N ILE A 203 17.01 -16.16 -2.08
CA ILE A 203 16.57 -16.30 -0.69
C ILE A 203 15.06 -16.09 -0.64
N VAL A 204 14.37 -16.94 0.11
CA VAL A 204 12.93 -16.88 0.34
C VAL A 204 12.68 -16.47 1.78
N ILE A 205 11.92 -15.38 1.98
CA ILE A 205 11.47 -14.91 3.29
C ILE A 205 9.96 -15.17 3.39
N GLU A 206 9.61 -16.10 4.26
CA GLU A 206 8.22 -16.52 4.45
C GLU A 206 7.35 -15.44 5.10
N THR A 207 6.05 -15.50 4.82
CA THR A 207 5.03 -14.68 5.48
C THR A 207 3.99 -15.58 6.15
N PRO A 208 3.44 -15.19 7.32
CA PRO A 208 2.34 -15.94 7.94
C PRO A 208 1.09 -15.91 7.06
N VAL A 209 0.26 -16.92 7.15
CA VAL A 209 -0.99 -16.99 6.37
C VAL A 209 -1.93 -15.83 6.74
N ASP A 210 -2.06 -15.54 8.04
CA ASP A 210 -2.91 -14.48 8.57
C ASP A 210 -2.30 -13.92 9.86
N ILE A 211 -1.44 -12.90 9.72
CA ILE A 211 -0.84 -12.22 10.87
C ILE A 211 -1.87 -11.46 11.69
N GLU A 212 -2.92 -10.93 11.05
CA GLU A 212 -3.93 -10.13 11.73
C GLU A 212 -4.78 -10.99 12.68
N GLN A 213 -5.02 -12.24 12.30
CA GLN A 213 -5.62 -13.21 13.21
C GLN A 213 -4.66 -13.60 14.33
N LEU A 214 -3.38 -13.89 14.02
CA LEU A 214 -2.38 -14.24 15.03
C LEU A 214 -2.22 -13.13 16.08
N ARG A 215 -2.24 -11.86 15.68
CA ARG A 215 -2.20 -10.71 16.60
C ARG A 215 -3.32 -10.76 17.65
N LYS A 216 -4.47 -11.29 17.30
CA LYS A 216 -5.65 -11.37 18.19
C LYS A 216 -5.67 -12.65 19.03
N THR A 217 -5.10 -13.75 18.54
CA THR A 217 -5.27 -15.07 19.14
C THR A 217 -4.01 -15.64 19.76
N ASP A 218 -2.81 -15.27 19.27
CA ASP A 218 -1.51 -15.76 19.73
C ASP A 218 -0.42 -14.69 19.55
N ARG A 219 -0.32 -13.81 20.53
CA ARG A 219 0.65 -12.71 20.52
C ARG A 219 2.09 -13.20 20.45
N VAL A 220 2.42 -14.29 21.15
CA VAL A 220 3.79 -14.84 21.17
C VAL A 220 4.20 -15.30 19.79
N GLN A 221 3.30 -15.98 19.08
CA GLN A 221 3.56 -16.41 17.70
C GLN A 221 3.67 -15.22 16.75
N SER A 222 2.82 -14.20 16.91
CA SER A 222 2.89 -12.96 16.12
C SER A 222 4.23 -12.25 16.30
N ASP A 223 4.69 -12.06 17.54
CA ASP A 223 5.97 -11.43 17.85
C ASP A 223 7.15 -12.26 17.32
N GLY A 224 7.03 -13.58 17.36
CA GLY A 224 7.99 -14.50 16.75
C GLY A 224 8.13 -14.32 15.25
N TRP A 225 7.03 -14.16 14.53
CA TRP A 225 7.04 -13.85 13.09
C TRP A 225 7.72 -12.51 12.80
N ARG A 226 7.44 -11.47 13.59
CA ARG A 226 8.09 -10.16 13.46
C ARG A 226 9.60 -10.25 13.63
N THR A 227 10.03 -10.90 14.70
CA THR A 227 11.46 -11.07 15.04
C THR A 227 12.21 -11.85 13.96
N ARG A 228 11.65 -12.97 13.49
CA ARG A 228 12.24 -13.80 12.45
C ARG A 228 12.35 -13.05 11.13
N GLN A 229 11.24 -12.48 10.65
CA GLN A 229 11.22 -11.79 9.35
C GLN A 229 12.15 -10.56 9.34
N ARG A 230 12.25 -9.84 10.47
CA ARG A 230 13.21 -8.76 10.64
C ARG A 230 14.64 -9.23 10.42
N ALA A 231 15.06 -10.27 11.13
CA ALA A 231 16.42 -10.80 11.04
C ALA A 231 16.74 -11.29 9.61
N GLU A 232 15.77 -11.91 8.93
CA GLU A 232 15.91 -12.38 7.55
C GLU A 232 16.08 -11.20 6.57
N PHE A 233 15.25 -10.15 6.66
CA PHE A 233 15.38 -8.95 5.82
C PHE A 233 16.69 -8.19 6.06
N GLU A 234 17.12 -8.05 7.31
CA GLU A 234 18.39 -7.39 7.65
C GLU A 234 19.58 -8.14 7.09
N SER A 235 19.62 -9.46 7.29
CA SER A 235 20.68 -10.31 6.75
C SER A 235 20.75 -10.22 5.22
N ALA A 236 19.60 -10.22 4.56
CA ALA A 236 19.53 -10.08 3.11
C ALA A 236 20.01 -8.70 2.62
N GLN A 237 19.60 -7.62 3.28
CA GLN A 237 20.07 -6.26 2.94
C GLN A 237 21.58 -6.10 3.13
N LEU A 238 22.14 -6.63 4.22
CA LEU A 238 23.59 -6.63 4.45
C LEU A 238 24.35 -7.41 3.38
N SER A 239 23.70 -8.43 2.80
CA SER A 239 24.26 -9.23 1.69
C SER A 239 24.03 -8.61 0.31
N GLY A 240 23.46 -7.39 0.22
CA GLY A 240 23.17 -6.71 -1.03
C GLY A 240 21.98 -7.29 -1.82
N LEU A 241 21.20 -8.19 -1.22
CA LEU A 241 20.03 -8.78 -1.85
C LEU A 241 18.83 -7.81 -1.78
N GLN A 242 17.99 -7.84 -2.80
CA GLN A 242 16.79 -7.02 -2.93
C GLN A 242 15.59 -7.91 -3.20
N VAL A 243 14.42 -7.46 -2.77
CA VAL A 243 13.16 -8.13 -3.13
C VAL A 243 12.91 -7.96 -4.62
N VAL A 244 12.88 -9.07 -5.33
CA VAL A 244 12.60 -9.12 -6.78
C VAL A 244 11.14 -9.48 -7.09
N GLY A 245 10.40 -10.05 -6.14
CA GLY A 245 8.99 -10.38 -6.30
C GLY A 245 8.43 -11.20 -5.13
N LEU A 246 7.28 -11.82 -5.39
CA LEU A 246 6.65 -12.80 -4.50
C LEU A 246 6.56 -14.15 -5.21
N THR A 247 6.69 -15.21 -4.44
CA THR A 247 6.42 -16.59 -4.85
C THR A 247 4.91 -16.90 -4.80
N ASN A 248 4.48 -18.00 -5.39
CA ASN A 248 3.07 -18.42 -5.41
C ASN A 248 2.45 -18.65 -4.02
N ASP A 249 3.25 -18.91 -3.01
CA ASP A 249 2.84 -19.02 -1.60
C ASP A 249 2.92 -17.70 -0.83
N PHE A 250 3.13 -16.59 -1.56
CA PHE A 250 3.24 -15.21 -1.05
C PHE A 250 4.46 -14.94 -0.17
N SER A 251 5.52 -15.72 -0.29
CA SER A 251 6.81 -15.42 0.33
C SER A 251 7.57 -14.39 -0.50
N TYR A 252 8.37 -13.55 0.15
CA TYR A 252 9.25 -12.62 -0.56
C TYR A 252 10.41 -13.38 -1.18
N LEU A 253 10.65 -13.13 -2.46
CA LEU A 253 11.82 -13.64 -3.16
C LEU A 253 12.88 -12.55 -3.23
N LEU A 254 14.09 -12.85 -2.77
CA LEU A 254 15.23 -11.93 -2.78
C LEU A 254 16.36 -12.51 -3.62
N ASP A 255 16.96 -11.64 -4.43
CA ASP A 255 18.11 -12.00 -5.28
C ASP A 255 19.01 -10.78 -5.48
N ILE A 256 20.19 -10.98 -6.08
CA ILE A 256 21.00 -9.89 -6.57
C ILE A 256 20.24 -9.22 -7.72
N ARG A 257 20.03 -7.93 -7.63
CA ARG A 257 19.35 -7.21 -8.70
C ARG A 257 20.31 -7.03 -9.87
N ASP A 258 20.02 -7.65 -11.00
CA ASP A 258 20.72 -7.37 -12.27
C ASP A 258 20.25 -5.98 -12.76
N GLU A 259 21.12 -4.97 -12.61
CA GLU A 259 20.87 -3.61 -13.14
C GLU A 259 20.78 -3.59 -14.68
N THR A 260 21.18 -4.67 -15.35
CA THR A 260 21.21 -4.78 -16.81
C THR A 260 19.82 -4.94 -17.45
N ASN A 261 18.78 -5.34 -16.69
CA ASN A 261 17.42 -5.50 -17.22
C ASN A 261 16.56 -4.22 -17.17
N GLU A 262 17.01 -3.14 -16.54
CA GLU A 262 16.24 -1.89 -16.48
C GLU A 262 16.38 -1.00 -17.74
N THR A 263 17.35 -1.29 -18.64
CA THR A 263 17.60 -0.49 -19.86
C THR A 263 16.78 -0.91 -21.07
N HIS A 264 16.00 -1.98 -21.00
CA HIS A 264 15.21 -2.48 -22.15
C HIS A 264 13.70 -2.18 -22.08
N GLU A 265 13.19 -1.60 -20.99
CA GLU A 265 11.80 -1.13 -20.94
C GLU A 265 11.66 0.41 -21.10
N ALA A 266 12.75 1.09 -21.44
CA ALA A 266 12.77 2.53 -21.69
C ALA A 266 13.12 2.84 -23.15
N LEU A 267 12.38 2.25 -24.10
CA LEU A 267 12.33 2.67 -25.52
C LEU A 267 10.90 2.62 -26.02
#